data_b1dc63dc7e914339b866a808d4d665e5
#
_entry.id   b1dc63dc7e914339b866a808d4d665e5
#
_cell.length_a   1.000
_cell.length_b   1.000
_cell.length_c   1.000
_cell.angle_alpha   90.00
_cell.angle_beta   90.00
_cell.angle_gamma   90.00
#
_symmetry.space_group_name_H-M   'P 1'
#
loop_
_entity.id
_entity.type
_entity.pdbx_description
1 polymer ?
#
loop_
_entity_poly.entity_id
_entity_poly.type
_entity_poly.pdbx_seq_one_letter_code
_entity_poly.pdbx_strand_id
1 'polypeptide(L)'
;IIISNLISFPKINEIYELMGLLSQNNYSNYPPIHQTITFLTLLITDKSIITSIISLRLILILFDLGILYYGIKLLKILKKPKNIIFIYFLNPLVILELIGNLHLEGVMVFFMVLSFYHLYRKKEIYSGIFLGLSILTKLIPLIILPLFLCRLGLKKSIRFILTITVLISTGFVPFIKFKSLINYSESINLWFS
;
A
#
# COMPACT_ATOMS: atom_id res chain seq x y z
N ILE A 1 -13.21 12.51 -6.38
CA ILE A 1 -14.52 13.11 -6.75
C ILE A 1 -15.69 12.20 -6.34
N ILE A 2 -15.57 10.85 -6.37
CA ILE A 2 -16.68 9.99 -5.88
C ILE A 2 -16.87 10.17 -4.37
N ILE A 3 -15.80 10.43 -3.64
CA ILE A 3 -15.83 10.65 -2.18
C ILE A 3 -16.34 12.07 -1.84
N SER A 4 -16.04 13.07 -2.67
CA SER A 4 -16.48 14.46 -2.41
C SER A 4 -18.00 14.65 -2.44
N ASN A 5 -18.72 13.83 -3.20
CA ASN A 5 -20.20 13.86 -3.22
C ASN A 5 -20.84 13.07 -2.08
N LEU A 6 -20.09 12.19 -1.42
CA LEU A 6 -20.58 11.38 -0.29
C LEU A 6 -20.22 11.98 1.07
N ILE A 7 -19.23 12.87 1.12
CA ILE A 7 -18.69 13.40 2.37
C ILE A 7 -18.56 14.94 2.23
N SER A 8 -19.48 15.69 2.83
CA SER A 8 -19.28 17.11 3.06
C SER A 8 -18.19 17.30 4.12
N PHE A 9 -17.04 17.77 3.74
CA PHE A 9 -15.94 18.10 4.65
C PHE A 9 -16.02 19.57 5.05
N PRO A 10 -16.01 19.92 6.35
CA PRO A 10 -15.85 21.32 6.75
C PRO A 10 -14.51 21.81 6.20
N LYS A 11 -14.50 23.02 5.59
CA LYS A 11 -13.30 23.65 5.01
C LYS A 11 -12.74 22.96 3.74
N ILE A 12 -13.54 22.18 3.00
CA ILE A 12 -13.07 21.50 1.79
C ILE A 12 -12.49 22.47 0.76
N ASN A 13 -13.07 23.67 0.63
CA ASN A 13 -12.59 24.68 -0.32
C ASN A 13 -11.22 25.24 0.09
N GLU A 14 -11.00 25.52 1.38
CA GLU A 14 -9.70 25.96 1.88
C GLU A 14 -8.60 24.89 1.66
N ILE A 15 -8.93 23.63 1.92
CA ILE A 15 -8.00 22.51 1.68
C ILE A 15 -7.71 22.37 0.19
N TYR A 16 -8.73 22.50 -0.67
CA TYR A 16 -8.57 22.38 -2.11
C TYR A 16 -7.68 23.50 -2.68
N GLU A 17 -7.84 24.73 -2.20
CA GLU A 17 -6.98 25.86 -2.59
C GLU A 17 -5.52 25.70 -2.16
N LEU A 18 -5.27 25.03 -1.03
CA LEU A 18 -3.93 24.73 -0.54
C LEU A 18 -3.25 23.58 -1.31
N MET A 19 -3.99 22.79 -2.08
CA MET A 19 -3.42 21.73 -2.92
C MET A 19 -2.71 22.37 -4.12
N GLY A 20 -1.54 21.81 -4.49
CA GLY A 20 -0.86 22.24 -5.72
C GLY A 20 -1.71 21.98 -6.98
N LEU A 21 -1.53 22.80 -8.02
CA LEU A 21 -2.31 22.73 -9.27
C LEU A 21 -2.40 21.34 -9.89
N LEU A 22 -1.32 20.55 -9.80
CA LEU A 22 -1.29 19.17 -10.27
C LEU A 22 -2.32 18.30 -9.53
N SER A 23 -2.39 18.42 -8.21
CA SER A 23 -3.32 17.65 -7.38
C SER A 23 -4.77 18.13 -7.51
N GLN A 24 -5.00 19.43 -7.74
CA GLN A 24 -6.33 19.99 -7.96
C GLN A 24 -6.96 19.49 -9.26
N ASN A 25 -6.16 19.35 -10.32
CA ASN A 25 -6.64 19.07 -11.67
C ASN A 25 -6.62 17.58 -12.03
N ASN A 26 -6.00 16.73 -11.20
CA ASN A 26 -5.84 15.32 -11.50
C ASN A 26 -6.50 14.40 -10.46
N TYR A 27 -6.85 13.20 -10.91
CA TYR A 27 -7.38 12.16 -10.04
C TYR A 27 -6.24 11.48 -9.27
N SER A 28 -6.57 10.93 -8.11
CA SER A 28 -5.63 10.12 -7.34
C SER A 28 -5.23 8.86 -8.14
N ASN A 29 -3.93 8.64 -8.30
CA ASN A 29 -3.35 7.47 -8.95
C ASN A 29 -3.02 6.32 -7.97
N TYR A 30 -3.40 6.47 -6.71
CA TYR A 30 -3.15 5.43 -5.71
C TYR A 30 -4.09 4.24 -5.87
N PRO A 31 -3.56 2.99 -5.72
CA PRO A 31 -4.35 1.78 -5.81
C PRO A 31 -5.40 1.63 -4.69
N PRO A 32 -6.32 0.65 -4.81
CA PRO A 32 -7.49 0.51 -3.95
C PRO A 32 -7.25 0.45 -2.44
N ILE A 33 -6.23 -0.27 -1.96
CA ILE A 33 -5.98 -0.40 -0.51
C ILE A 33 -5.58 0.95 0.10
N HIS A 34 -4.75 1.72 -0.60
CA HIS A 34 -4.39 3.06 -0.14
C HIS A 34 -5.64 3.91 0.07
N GLN A 35 -6.52 3.95 -0.95
CA GLN A 35 -7.75 4.73 -0.87
C GLN A 35 -8.71 4.21 0.20
N THR A 36 -8.81 2.87 0.35
CA THR A 36 -9.66 2.24 1.36
C THR A 36 -9.22 2.60 2.78
N ILE A 37 -7.91 2.53 3.09
CA ILE A 37 -7.39 2.90 4.42
C ILE A 37 -7.70 4.36 4.72
N THR A 38 -7.41 5.27 3.78
CA THR A 38 -7.68 6.68 3.95
C THR A 38 -9.19 6.96 4.14
N PHE A 39 -10.03 6.32 3.33
CA PHE A 39 -11.49 6.46 3.43
C PHE A 39 -12.03 5.96 4.77
N LEU A 40 -11.63 4.77 5.21
CA LEU A 40 -12.06 4.20 6.48
C LEU A 40 -11.61 5.07 7.66
N THR A 41 -10.40 5.61 7.61
CA THR A 41 -9.92 6.55 8.64
C THR A 41 -10.81 7.78 8.74
N LEU A 42 -11.18 8.38 7.60
CA LEU A 42 -12.08 9.54 7.55
C LEU A 42 -13.49 9.23 8.09
N LEU A 43 -14.00 8.03 7.85
CA LEU A 43 -15.30 7.60 8.38
C LEU A 43 -15.30 7.47 9.91
N ILE A 44 -14.24 6.90 10.48
CA ILE A 44 -14.14 6.63 11.92
C ILE A 44 -13.91 7.93 12.72
N THR A 45 -13.31 8.94 12.10
CA THR A 45 -12.86 10.17 12.79
C THR A 45 -13.81 11.35 12.66
N ASP A 46 -15.07 11.11 12.32
CA ASP A 46 -16.10 12.14 12.11
C ASP A 46 -15.61 13.33 11.25
N LYS A 47 -14.72 13.04 10.29
CA LYS A 47 -14.15 14.00 9.35
C LYS A 47 -13.32 15.12 10.00
N SER A 48 -12.90 14.94 11.24
CA SER A 48 -11.94 15.86 11.87
C SER A 48 -10.54 15.63 11.34
N ILE A 49 -9.89 16.67 10.86
CA ILE A 49 -8.54 16.58 10.26
C ILE A 49 -7.53 16.06 11.29
N ILE A 50 -7.54 16.61 12.50
CA ILE A 50 -6.58 16.27 13.54
C ILE A 50 -6.75 14.80 13.97
N THR A 51 -7.97 14.35 14.22
CA THR A 51 -8.24 12.96 14.61
C THR A 51 -7.92 12.00 13.46
N SER A 52 -8.12 12.41 12.20
CA SER A 52 -7.73 11.60 11.02
C SER A 52 -6.21 11.43 10.92
N ILE A 53 -5.45 12.50 11.14
CA ILE A 53 -3.97 12.45 11.17
C ILE A 53 -3.48 11.51 12.27
N ILE A 54 -4.02 11.65 13.48
CA ILE A 54 -3.66 10.79 14.62
C ILE A 54 -3.99 9.33 14.32
N SER A 55 -5.18 9.06 13.80
CA SER A 55 -5.63 7.69 13.48
C SER A 55 -4.78 7.04 12.39
N LEU A 56 -4.46 7.78 11.31
CA LEU A 56 -3.55 7.29 10.26
C LEU A 56 -2.17 6.99 10.83
N ARG A 57 -1.64 7.86 11.69
CA ARG A 57 -0.34 7.63 12.34
C ARG A 57 -0.34 6.39 13.22
N LEU A 58 -1.39 6.15 13.99
CA LEU A 58 -1.54 4.94 14.78
C LEU A 58 -1.60 3.69 13.90
N ILE A 59 -2.34 3.74 12.80
CA ILE A 59 -2.39 2.64 11.81
C ILE A 59 -0.99 2.36 11.28
N LEU A 60 -0.23 3.37 10.86
CA LEU A 60 1.12 3.20 10.34
C LEU A 60 2.07 2.59 11.38
N ILE A 61 1.98 3.03 12.64
CA ILE A 61 2.77 2.46 13.74
C ILE A 61 2.43 0.96 13.94
N LEU A 62 1.16 0.58 13.85
CA LEU A 62 0.76 -0.82 13.94
C LEU A 62 1.35 -1.67 12.81
N PHE A 63 1.36 -1.16 11.59
CA PHE A 63 2.01 -1.84 10.46
C PHE A 63 3.53 -1.94 10.65
N ASP A 64 4.17 -0.91 11.18
CA ASP A 64 5.60 -0.91 11.50
C ASP A 64 5.94 -1.95 12.59
N LEU A 65 5.14 -2.05 13.64
CA LEU A 65 5.29 -3.13 14.63
C LEU A 65 5.11 -4.52 13.98
N GLY A 66 4.23 -4.62 12.98
CA GLY A 66 4.09 -5.81 12.14
C GLY A 66 5.35 -6.12 11.34
N ILE A 67 6.00 -5.09 10.76
CA ILE A 67 7.30 -5.23 10.07
C ILE A 67 8.37 -5.73 11.04
N LEU A 68 8.43 -5.17 12.26
CA LEU A 68 9.35 -5.62 13.29
C LEU A 68 9.18 -7.11 13.60
N TYR A 69 7.95 -7.52 13.87
CA TYR A 69 7.63 -8.89 14.25
C TYR A 69 7.94 -9.91 13.13
N TYR A 70 7.42 -9.66 11.92
CA TYR A 70 7.63 -10.58 10.80
C TYR A 70 9.01 -10.43 10.17
N GLY A 71 9.61 -9.26 10.21
CA GLY A 71 10.99 -9.01 9.79
C GLY A 71 11.98 -9.81 10.61
N ILE A 72 11.84 -9.83 11.94
CA ILE A 72 12.68 -10.69 12.82
C ILE A 72 12.46 -12.16 12.50
N LYS A 73 11.23 -12.61 12.24
CA LYS A 73 10.95 -14.00 11.84
C LYS A 73 11.57 -14.34 10.49
N LEU A 74 11.52 -13.44 9.53
CA LEU A 74 12.13 -13.59 8.22
C LEU A 74 13.67 -13.67 8.34
N LEU A 75 14.29 -12.78 9.12
CA LEU A 75 15.73 -12.80 9.36
C LEU A 75 16.19 -14.13 9.98
N LYS A 76 15.41 -14.68 10.91
CA LYS A 76 15.69 -16.01 11.47
C LYS A 76 15.69 -17.11 10.39
N ILE A 77 14.69 -17.11 9.49
CA ILE A 77 14.61 -18.08 8.38
C ILE A 77 15.81 -17.92 7.44
N LEU A 78 16.25 -16.68 7.20
CA LEU A 78 17.40 -16.33 6.37
C LEU A 78 18.75 -16.59 7.07
N LYS A 79 18.74 -17.03 8.34
CA LYS A 79 19.94 -17.19 9.18
C LYS A 79 20.76 -15.90 9.31
N LYS A 80 20.09 -14.76 9.37
CA LYS A 80 20.71 -13.44 9.55
C LYS A 80 20.53 -12.94 10.99
N PRO A 81 21.44 -12.10 11.49
CA PRO A 81 21.32 -11.50 12.81
C PRO A 81 20.04 -10.65 12.92
N LYS A 82 19.33 -10.77 14.06
CA LYS A 82 18.05 -10.07 14.27
C LYS A 82 18.21 -8.54 14.34
N ASN A 83 19.37 -8.08 14.81
CA ASN A 83 19.66 -6.64 14.94
C ASN A 83 19.73 -5.92 13.61
N ILE A 84 19.86 -6.61 12.47
CA ILE A 84 19.75 -6.00 11.13
C ILE A 84 18.43 -5.25 10.95
N ILE A 85 17.35 -5.63 11.64
CA ILE A 85 16.07 -4.95 11.54
C ILE A 85 16.16 -3.48 11.97
N PHE A 86 17.09 -3.15 12.87
CA PHE A 86 17.28 -1.77 13.33
C PHE A 86 17.86 -0.84 12.26
N ILE A 87 18.47 -1.38 11.18
CA ILE A 87 18.88 -0.58 10.02
C ILE A 87 17.64 0.09 9.38
N TYR A 88 16.52 -0.62 9.37
CA TYR A 88 15.24 -0.06 8.92
C TYR A 88 14.69 0.93 9.96
N PHE A 89 14.51 0.50 11.20
CA PHE A 89 13.83 1.27 12.24
C PHE A 89 14.59 2.53 12.72
N LEU A 90 15.92 2.54 12.64
CA LEU A 90 16.74 3.70 13.00
C LEU A 90 17.08 4.58 11.78
N ASN A 91 16.56 4.26 10.61
CA ASN A 91 16.74 5.10 9.44
C ASN A 91 15.86 6.34 9.56
N PRO A 92 16.45 7.56 9.62
CA PRO A 92 15.69 8.80 9.73
C PRO A 92 14.66 8.99 8.62
N LEU A 93 14.97 8.55 7.39
CA LEU A 93 14.08 8.64 6.26
C LEU A 93 12.82 7.79 6.48
N VAL A 94 12.95 6.58 7.04
CA VAL A 94 11.80 5.73 7.36
C VAL A 94 10.91 6.40 8.40
N ILE A 95 11.50 6.97 9.46
CA ILE A 95 10.76 7.64 10.54
C ILE A 95 10.03 8.88 10.01
N LEU A 96 10.75 9.74 9.28
CA LEU A 96 10.20 11.01 8.80
C LEU A 96 9.18 10.81 7.68
N GLU A 97 9.49 9.96 6.69
CA GLU A 97 8.62 9.80 5.53
C GLU A 97 7.42 8.90 5.83
N LEU A 98 7.61 7.75 6.49
CA LEU A 98 6.48 6.84 6.68
C LEU A 98 5.56 7.29 7.81
N ILE A 99 6.10 7.63 8.98
CA ILE A 99 5.29 7.98 10.15
C ILE A 99 5.04 9.49 10.22
N GLY A 100 6.07 10.30 9.96
CA GLY A 100 6.00 11.77 10.00
C GLY A 100 5.05 12.32 8.93
N ASN A 101 5.29 11.98 7.68
CA ASN A 101 4.55 12.47 6.51
C ASN A 101 3.34 11.60 6.15
N LEU A 102 2.99 10.60 6.97
CA LEU A 102 1.81 9.72 6.80
C LEU A 102 1.80 8.96 5.47
N HIS A 103 2.96 8.54 4.99
CA HIS A 103 3.07 7.78 3.76
C HIS A 103 2.70 6.30 3.97
N LEU A 104 1.71 5.80 3.21
CA LEU A 104 1.24 4.42 3.28
C LEU A 104 2.21 3.38 2.68
N GLU A 105 3.43 3.79 2.30
CA GLU A 105 4.52 2.89 1.94
C GLU A 105 4.88 1.91 3.05
N GLY A 106 4.71 2.28 4.32
CA GLY A 106 4.88 1.37 5.46
C GLY A 106 3.94 0.17 5.39
N VAL A 107 2.69 0.38 4.97
CA VAL A 107 1.71 -0.70 4.74
C VAL A 107 2.14 -1.61 3.60
N MET A 108 2.61 -1.02 2.49
CA MET A 108 3.15 -1.75 1.34
C MET A 108 4.32 -2.64 1.76
N VAL A 109 5.29 -2.08 2.51
CA VAL A 109 6.48 -2.80 3.00
C VAL A 109 6.07 -3.92 3.95
N PHE A 110 5.10 -3.71 4.83
CA PHE A 110 4.57 -4.76 5.71
C PHE A 110 4.07 -5.97 4.93
N PHE A 111 3.20 -5.75 3.94
CA PHE A 111 2.68 -6.82 3.11
C PHE A 111 3.78 -7.49 2.29
N MET A 112 4.77 -6.74 1.82
CA MET A 112 5.93 -7.28 1.13
C MET A 112 6.76 -8.20 2.03
N VAL A 113 7.02 -7.80 3.28
CA VAL A 113 7.73 -8.63 4.29
C VAL A 113 6.95 -9.91 4.58
N LEU A 114 5.62 -9.84 4.73
CA LEU A 114 4.76 -11.03 4.87
C LEU A 114 4.83 -11.94 3.65
N SER A 115 4.84 -11.38 2.46
CA SER A 115 4.97 -12.15 1.21
C SER A 115 6.28 -12.94 1.20
N PHE A 116 7.41 -12.28 1.48
CA PHE A 116 8.71 -12.97 1.58
C PHE A 116 8.72 -14.02 2.71
N TYR A 117 8.17 -13.71 3.86
CA TYR A 117 8.08 -14.67 4.97
C TYR A 117 7.36 -15.95 4.56
N HIS A 118 6.23 -15.84 3.88
CA HIS A 118 5.47 -16.99 3.40
C HIS A 118 6.14 -17.71 2.21
N LEU A 119 6.82 -16.97 1.33
CA LEU A 119 7.62 -17.55 0.25
C LEU A 119 8.70 -18.48 0.79
N TYR A 120 9.47 -18.04 1.79
CA TYR A 120 10.51 -18.87 2.41
C TYR A 120 9.96 -20.05 3.21
N ARG A 121 8.69 -19.96 3.64
CA ARG A 121 7.95 -21.09 4.23
C ARG A 121 7.31 -22.02 3.21
N LYS A 122 7.59 -21.85 1.92
CA LYS A 122 7.03 -22.64 0.80
C LYS A 122 5.49 -22.58 0.73
N LYS A 123 4.89 -21.47 1.18
CA LYS A 123 3.44 -21.21 1.14
C LYS A 123 3.13 -20.21 0.03
N GLU A 124 3.14 -20.67 -1.23
CA GLU A 124 3.06 -19.82 -2.41
C GLU A 124 1.76 -19.01 -2.49
N ILE A 125 0.62 -19.58 -2.09
CA ILE A 125 -0.68 -18.90 -2.15
C ILE A 125 -0.69 -17.72 -1.16
N TYR A 126 -0.29 -17.92 0.10
CA TYR A 126 -0.20 -16.84 1.09
C TYR A 126 0.81 -15.78 0.67
N SER A 127 1.93 -16.19 0.08
CA SER A 127 2.91 -15.26 -0.48
C SER A 127 2.30 -14.41 -1.59
N GLY A 128 1.51 -15.02 -2.50
CA GLY A 128 0.77 -14.32 -3.55
C GLY A 128 -0.27 -13.35 -3.00
N ILE A 129 -1.04 -13.75 -1.98
CA ILE A 129 -2.02 -12.87 -1.33
C ILE A 129 -1.33 -11.62 -0.79
N PHE A 130 -0.26 -11.78 -0.01
CA PHE A 130 0.41 -10.63 0.59
C PHE A 130 1.15 -9.77 -0.44
N LEU A 131 1.72 -10.35 -1.51
CA LEU A 131 2.28 -9.54 -2.58
C LEU A 131 1.19 -8.77 -3.34
N GLY A 132 0.05 -9.39 -3.60
CA GLY A 132 -1.09 -8.71 -4.21
C GLY A 132 -1.62 -7.55 -3.35
N LEU A 133 -1.71 -7.72 -2.03
CA LEU A 133 -2.06 -6.62 -1.10
C LEU A 133 -1.02 -5.50 -1.13
N SER A 134 0.27 -5.84 -1.20
CA SER A 134 1.34 -4.86 -1.36
C SER A 134 1.19 -4.05 -2.65
N ILE A 135 0.91 -4.72 -3.79
CA ILE A 135 0.67 -4.07 -5.09
C ILE A 135 -0.60 -3.20 -5.05
N LEU A 136 -1.66 -3.67 -4.40
CA LEU A 136 -2.90 -2.90 -4.21
C LEU A 136 -2.73 -1.69 -3.28
N THR A 137 -1.64 -1.62 -2.52
CA THR A 137 -1.27 -0.43 -1.74
C THR A 137 -0.47 0.55 -2.61
N LYS A 138 0.49 0.07 -3.38
CA LYS A 138 1.32 0.82 -4.33
C LYS A 138 1.86 -0.12 -5.41
N LEU A 139 1.97 0.32 -6.66
CA LEU A 139 2.36 -0.55 -7.79
C LEU A 139 3.82 -0.97 -7.79
N ILE A 140 4.69 -0.28 -7.05
CA ILE A 140 6.15 -0.53 -6.99
C ILE A 140 6.52 -2.01 -6.77
N PRO A 141 5.84 -2.79 -5.90
CA PRO A 141 6.17 -4.20 -5.70
C PRO A 141 6.06 -5.09 -6.94
N LEU A 142 5.43 -4.65 -8.03
CA LEU A 142 5.45 -5.37 -9.31
C LEU A 142 6.87 -5.60 -9.84
N ILE A 143 7.81 -4.69 -9.55
CA ILE A 143 9.22 -4.78 -9.99
C ILE A 143 9.89 -6.04 -9.43
N ILE A 144 9.51 -6.50 -8.26
CA ILE A 144 10.10 -7.69 -7.63
C ILE A 144 9.44 -9.00 -8.05
N LEU A 145 8.33 -8.95 -8.79
CA LEU A 145 7.59 -10.14 -9.24
C LEU A 145 8.49 -11.17 -9.95
N PRO A 146 9.40 -10.80 -10.89
CA PRO A 146 10.29 -11.75 -11.55
C PRO A 146 11.15 -12.57 -10.58
N LEU A 147 11.61 -11.96 -9.46
CA LEU A 147 12.42 -12.66 -8.45
C LEU A 147 11.65 -13.79 -7.77
N PHE A 148 10.35 -13.60 -7.55
CA PHE A 148 9.48 -14.66 -6.99
C PHE A 148 9.30 -15.81 -7.98
N LEU A 149 9.11 -15.50 -9.26
CA LEU A 149 8.90 -16.50 -10.30
C LEU A 149 10.14 -17.39 -10.50
N CYS A 150 11.32 -16.78 -10.54
CA CYS A 150 12.58 -17.52 -10.65
C CYS A 150 12.78 -18.51 -9.49
N ARG A 151 12.24 -18.20 -8.31
CA ARG A 151 12.43 -19.04 -7.10
C ARG A 151 11.39 -20.17 -6.96
N LEU A 152 10.18 -19.99 -7.50
CA LEU A 152 9.06 -20.90 -7.22
C LEU A 152 9.02 -22.12 -8.14
N GLY A 153 9.55 -22.04 -9.37
CA GLY A 153 9.36 -23.03 -10.42
C GLY A 153 7.96 -22.97 -11.04
N LEU A 154 7.79 -23.53 -12.24
CA LEU A 154 6.62 -23.29 -13.11
C LEU A 154 5.26 -23.49 -12.44
N LYS A 155 5.00 -24.69 -11.88
CA LYS A 155 3.68 -25.00 -11.28
C LYS A 155 3.28 -24.09 -10.12
N LYS A 156 4.23 -23.74 -9.26
CA LYS A 156 3.98 -22.85 -8.12
C LYS A 156 3.86 -21.39 -8.57
N SER A 157 4.64 -21.00 -9.59
CA SER A 157 4.55 -19.67 -10.21
C SER A 157 3.17 -19.42 -10.79
N ILE A 158 2.56 -20.40 -11.46
CA ILE A 158 1.21 -20.25 -12.01
C ILE A 158 0.20 -19.98 -10.89
N ARG A 159 0.20 -20.79 -9.82
CA ARG A 159 -0.69 -20.56 -8.67
C ARG A 159 -0.47 -19.21 -8.00
N PHE A 160 0.78 -18.83 -7.85
CA PHE A 160 1.18 -17.55 -7.28
C PHE A 160 0.66 -16.37 -8.12
N ILE A 161 0.87 -16.40 -9.45
CA ILE A 161 0.38 -15.37 -10.38
C ILE A 161 -1.14 -15.31 -10.37
N LEU A 162 -1.82 -16.45 -10.47
CA LEU A 162 -3.28 -16.52 -10.44
C LEU A 162 -3.83 -15.88 -9.15
N THR A 163 -3.22 -16.17 -8.00
CA THR A 163 -3.62 -15.58 -6.72
C THR A 163 -3.49 -14.05 -6.75
N ILE A 164 -2.37 -13.53 -7.25
CA ILE A 164 -2.14 -12.09 -7.38
C ILE A 164 -3.15 -11.47 -8.34
N THR A 165 -3.34 -12.08 -9.52
CA THR A 165 -4.25 -11.55 -10.56
C THR A 165 -5.69 -11.49 -10.05
N VAL A 166 -6.18 -12.57 -9.43
CA VAL A 166 -7.53 -12.60 -8.84
C VAL A 166 -7.68 -11.53 -7.77
N LEU A 167 -6.69 -11.39 -6.88
CA LEU A 167 -6.74 -10.41 -5.81
C LEU A 167 -6.73 -8.97 -6.34
N ILE A 168 -5.88 -8.68 -7.33
CA ILE A 168 -5.83 -7.35 -7.95
C ILE A 168 -7.15 -7.07 -8.67
N SER A 169 -7.65 -8.01 -9.49
CA SER A 169 -8.90 -7.84 -10.20
C SER A 169 -10.07 -7.57 -9.25
N THR A 170 -10.21 -8.36 -8.18
CA THR A 170 -11.27 -8.17 -7.18
C THR A 170 -11.11 -6.86 -6.41
N GLY A 171 -9.88 -6.46 -6.11
CA GLY A 171 -9.60 -5.18 -5.42
C GLY A 171 -10.01 -3.96 -6.24
N PHE A 172 -9.90 -4.03 -7.56
CA PHE A 172 -10.32 -2.94 -8.45
C PHE A 172 -11.83 -2.93 -8.77
N VAL A 173 -12.57 -4.04 -8.57
CA VAL A 173 -14.00 -4.13 -8.87
C VAL A 173 -14.83 -2.94 -8.36
N PRO A 174 -14.68 -2.47 -7.11
CA PRO A 174 -15.47 -1.34 -6.60
C PRO A 174 -15.19 0.00 -7.33
N PHE A 175 -14.06 0.07 -8.03
CA PHE A 175 -13.57 1.28 -8.71
C PHE A 175 -13.81 1.24 -10.23
N ILE A 176 -14.32 0.12 -10.77
CA ILE A 176 -14.60 -0.05 -12.21
C ILE A 176 -15.87 0.70 -12.58
N LYS A 177 -15.76 2.02 -12.75
CA LYS A 177 -16.63 2.77 -13.63
C LYS A 177 -15.81 3.09 -14.88
N PHE A 178 -16.40 2.91 -16.07
CA PHE A 178 -15.70 3.14 -17.35
C PHE A 178 -14.98 4.50 -17.38
N LYS A 179 -15.60 5.54 -16.87
CA LYS A 179 -15.03 6.88 -16.73
C LYS A 179 -13.83 6.92 -15.75
N SER A 180 -13.83 6.08 -14.72
CA SER A 180 -12.72 6.01 -13.76
C SER A 180 -11.47 5.33 -14.35
N LEU A 181 -11.63 4.38 -15.25
CA LEU A 181 -10.51 3.74 -15.95
C LEU A 181 -9.81 4.71 -16.89
N ILE A 182 -10.58 5.50 -17.65
CA ILE A 182 -10.02 6.54 -18.53
C ILE A 182 -9.25 7.57 -17.70
N ASN A 183 -9.86 8.12 -16.66
CA ASN A 183 -9.23 9.12 -15.79
C ASN A 183 -7.96 8.57 -15.11
N TYR A 184 -7.94 7.29 -14.74
CA TYR A 184 -6.78 6.64 -14.14
C TYR A 184 -5.62 6.51 -15.14
N SER A 185 -5.92 6.13 -16.39
CA SER A 185 -4.91 6.05 -17.45
C SER A 185 -4.34 7.43 -17.80
N GLU A 186 -5.17 8.47 -17.85
CA GLU A 186 -4.74 9.84 -18.08
C GLU A 186 -3.83 10.35 -16.94
N SER A 187 -4.21 10.08 -15.68
CA SER A 187 -3.37 10.45 -14.53
C SER A 187 -2.01 9.77 -14.54
N ILE A 188 -1.95 8.49 -14.91
CA ILE A 188 -0.65 7.78 -15.06
C ILE A 188 0.19 8.42 -16.15
N ASN A 189 -0.37 8.70 -17.33
CA ASN A 189 0.36 9.29 -18.43
C ASN A 189 0.97 10.65 -18.08
N LEU A 190 0.27 11.46 -17.29
CA LEU A 190 0.77 12.77 -16.83
C LEU A 190 1.98 12.68 -15.88
N TRP A 191 2.16 11.55 -15.19
CA TRP A 191 3.33 11.32 -14.30
C TRP A 191 4.57 10.83 -15.04
N PHE A 192 4.41 10.33 -16.26
CA PHE A 192 5.49 9.79 -17.08
C PHE A 192 5.83 10.66 -18.31
N SER A 193 5.09 11.75 -18.54
CA SER A 193 5.37 12.77 -19.55
C SER A 193 6.16 13.93 -18.99
#